data_6cc5da0436727d7ea6f6777ce17fe192
#
_entry.id   6cc5da0436727d7ea6f6777ce17fe192
#
_cell.length_a   1.000
_cell.length_b   1.000
_cell.length_c   1.000
_cell.angle_alpha   90.00
_cell.angle_beta   90.00
_cell.angle_gamma   90.00
#
_symmetry.space_group_name_H-M   'P 1'
#
loop_
_entity.id
_entity.type
_entity.pdbx_description
1 polymer ?
#
loop_
_entity_poly.entity_id
_entity_poly.type
_entity_poly.pdbx_seq_one_letter_code
_entity_poly.pdbx_strand_id
1 'polypeptide(L)'
;FAISVEKDTGKLIHDLHLFDVAKPMRITKDNTYATPTPVIADGRVVLHFGTYGTACLDTASGRVLWKRRDLNCDHEAGAGPASSPTLIGDKFVVHVDGRDVQYIIALDISTGKTVWKTPRSLDYDSFPIHHSKAYCMPALVPRGEGQQLVSPAGRGLYAYDPETGKELWHVKHRGWSVAPRPVSGHGLVFATVDRDRPELWAIRLDGNGDVTDTHIKWKS
;
A
#
# COMPACT_ATOMS: atom_id res chain seq x y z
N PHE A 1 3.89 -0.64 -19.58
CA PHE A 1 3.13 -1.70 -20.28
C PHE A 1 2.45 -2.62 -19.28
N ALA A 2 1.31 -3.21 -19.70
CA ALA A 2 0.67 -4.35 -19.04
C ALA A 2 0.77 -5.56 -19.98
N ILE A 3 1.37 -6.64 -19.49
CA ILE A 3 1.56 -7.86 -20.25
C ILE A 3 0.73 -8.96 -19.59
N SER A 4 -0.04 -9.68 -20.40
CA SER A 4 -0.81 -10.86 -19.97
C SER A 4 -0.39 -12.05 -20.79
N VAL A 5 -0.14 -13.17 -20.13
CA VAL A 5 0.27 -14.43 -20.77
C VAL A 5 -0.66 -15.55 -20.34
N GLU A 6 -0.85 -16.51 -21.20
CA GLU A 6 -1.54 -17.75 -20.89
C GLU A 6 -0.71 -18.58 -19.91
N LYS A 7 -1.33 -19.02 -18.83
CA LYS A 7 -0.64 -19.63 -17.69
C LYS A 7 0.14 -20.90 -18.08
N ASP A 8 -0.45 -21.75 -18.90
CA ASP A 8 0.09 -23.10 -19.17
C ASP A 8 1.13 -23.08 -20.30
N THR A 9 1.01 -22.15 -21.25
CA THR A 9 1.86 -22.12 -22.45
C THR A 9 2.84 -20.94 -22.48
N GLY A 10 2.63 -19.92 -21.64
CA GLY A 10 3.38 -18.65 -21.69
C GLY A 10 3.07 -17.79 -22.91
N LYS A 11 2.07 -18.16 -23.73
CA LYS A 11 1.69 -17.39 -24.91
C LYS A 11 1.20 -16.01 -24.53
N LEU A 12 1.70 -15.00 -25.23
CA LEU A 12 1.28 -13.61 -25.05
C LEU A 12 -0.21 -13.46 -25.45
N ILE A 13 -1.03 -12.95 -24.53
CA ILE A 13 -2.45 -12.66 -24.75
C ILE A 13 -2.62 -11.15 -25.00
N HIS A 14 -2.07 -10.31 -24.12
CA HIS A 14 -2.12 -8.87 -24.22
C HIS A 14 -0.74 -8.26 -24.01
N ASP A 15 -0.41 -7.23 -24.80
CA ASP A 15 0.74 -6.33 -24.62
C ASP A 15 0.23 -4.90 -24.81
N LEU A 16 -0.06 -4.22 -23.71
CA LEU A 16 -0.80 -2.98 -23.69
C LEU A 16 0.07 -1.85 -23.17
N HIS A 17 0.27 -0.84 -24.00
CA HIS A 17 0.92 0.40 -23.59
C HIS A 17 -0.04 1.26 -22.76
N LEU A 18 0.26 1.46 -21.48
CA LEU A 18 -0.62 2.18 -20.56
C LEU A 18 -0.21 3.63 -20.31
N PHE A 19 1.06 3.86 -20.08
CA PHE A 19 1.55 5.18 -19.69
C PHE A 19 2.87 5.52 -20.40
N ASP A 20 2.95 6.76 -20.92
CA ASP A 20 4.20 7.36 -21.37
C ASP A 20 4.90 8.05 -20.21
N VAL A 21 6.17 7.73 -20.00
CA VAL A 21 7.03 8.34 -18.99
C VAL A 21 8.33 8.77 -19.67
N ALA A 22 8.39 10.04 -20.07
CA ALA A 22 9.51 10.56 -20.84
C ALA A 22 10.84 10.57 -20.06
N LYS A 23 10.76 10.81 -18.73
CA LYS A 23 11.93 10.83 -17.84
C LYS A 23 11.59 10.03 -16.58
N PRO A 24 11.75 8.70 -16.61
CA PRO A 24 11.53 7.90 -15.44
C PRO A 24 12.56 8.24 -14.34
N MET A 25 12.10 8.30 -13.09
CA MET A 25 13.00 8.47 -11.95
C MET A 25 13.95 7.26 -11.85
N ARG A 26 15.14 7.51 -11.34
CA ARG A 26 16.07 6.44 -11.02
C ARG A 26 15.42 5.48 -10.01
N ILE A 27 15.63 4.19 -10.20
CA ILE A 27 15.30 3.14 -9.23
C ILE A 27 16.58 2.41 -8.81
N THR A 28 16.56 1.77 -7.65
CA THR A 28 17.66 0.89 -7.22
C THR A 28 17.70 -0.34 -8.11
N LYS A 29 18.87 -0.97 -8.22
CA LYS A 29 19.09 -2.17 -9.06
C LYS A 29 18.19 -3.36 -8.67
N ASP A 30 17.73 -3.38 -7.42
CA ASP A 30 16.95 -4.47 -6.85
C ASP A 30 15.42 -4.23 -6.96
N ASN A 31 15.01 -3.14 -7.62
CA ASN A 31 13.60 -2.79 -7.81
C ASN A 31 13.25 -2.59 -9.28
N THR A 32 11.95 -2.64 -9.60
CA THR A 32 11.39 -2.34 -10.91
C THR A 32 10.15 -1.46 -10.78
N TYR A 33 9.72 -0.82 -11.87
CA TYR A 33 8.46 -0.07 -11.89
C TYR A 33 7.22 -0.99 -11.84
N ALA A 34 7.40 -2.30 -11.99
CA ALA A 34 6.36 -3.33 -11.93
C ALA A 34 6.36 -4.11 -10.60
N THR A 35 7.07 -3.64 -9.58
CA THR A 35 7.14 -4.30 -8.26
C THR A 35 5.78 -4.39 -7.56
N PRO A 36 4.88 -3.37 -7.59
CA PRO A 36 3.56 -3.52 -7.00
C PRO A 36 2.77 -4.65 -7.67
N THR A 37 2.29 -5.60 -6.87
CA THR A 37 1.47 -6.71 -7.36
C THR A 37 0.09 -6.20 -7.77
N PRO A 38 -0.41 -6.50 -8.97
CA PRO A 38 -1.77 -6.14 -9.39
C PRO A 38 -2.84 -6.81 -8.53
N VAL A 39 -4.03 -6.20 -8.45
CA VAL A 39 -5.23 -6.83 -7.89
C VAL A 39 -6.21 -7.19 -9.00
N ILE A 40 -6.84 -8.35 -8.88
CA ILE A 40 -7.81 -8.88 -9.86
C ILE A 40 -9.11 -9.21 -9.14
N ALA A 41 -10.22 -8.69 -9.62
CA ALA A 41 -11.57 -9.03 -9.16
C ALA A 41 -12.61 -8.72 -10.25
N ASP A 42 -13.65 -9.53 -10.31
CA ASP A 42 -14.86 -9.28 -11.12
C ASP A 42 -14.58 -8.90 -12.58
N GLY A 43 -13.67 -9.65 -13.22
CA GLY A 43 -13.29 -9.41 -14.62
C GLY A 43 -12.44 -8.15 -14.84
N ARG A 44 -11.88 -7.58 -13.76
CA ARG A 44 -11.00 -6.39 -13.79
C ARG A 44 -9.64 -6.71 -13.23
N VAL A 45 -8.60 -6.07 -13.78
CA VAL A 45 -7.26 -6.02 -13.20
C VAL A 45 -6.87 -4.57 -12.99
N VAL A 46 -6.43 -4.24 -11.79
CA VAL A 46 -5.89 -2.91 -11.47
C VAL A 46 -4.39 -3.02 -11.29
N LEU A 47 -3.65 -2.25 -12.08
CA LEU A 47 -2.20 -2.15 -12.05
C LEU A 47 -1.82 -0.78 -11.48
N HIS A 48 -0.88 -0.80 -10.53
CA HIS A 48 -0.36 0.41 -9.88
C HIS A 48 1.14 0.53 -10.11
N PHE A 49 1.57 1.58 -10.80
CA PHE A 49 2.97 1.86 -11.10
C PHE A 49 3.51 3.01 -10.22
N GLY A 50 2.98 3.14 -9.01
CA GLY A 50 3.29 4.27 -8.12
C GLY A 50 2.96 5.61 -8.79
N THR A 51 3.90 6.54 -8.73
CA THR A 51 3.76 7.89 -9.27
C THR A 51 3.52 7.97 -10.78
N TYR A 52 3.77 6.86 -11.52
CA TYR A 52 3.58 6.85 -12.99
C TYR A 52 2.14 6.60 -13.41
N GLY A 53 1.32 6.08 -12.54
CA GLY A 53 -0.11 5.93 -12.77
C GLY A 53 -0.69 4.64 -12.26
N THR A 54 -2.01 4.62 -12.24
CA THR A 54 -2.85 3.47 -11.89
C THR A 54 -3.85 3.28 -13.02
N ALA A 55 -4.03 2.05 -13.47
CA ALA A 55 -4.96 1.71 -14.56
C ALA A 55 -5.78 0.48 -14.21
N CYS A 56 -7.05 0.49 -14.58
CA CYS A 56 -7.93 -0.67 -14.56
C CYS A 56 -8.22 -1.14 -15.97
N LEU A 57 -8.10 -2.43 -16.18
CA LEU A 57 -8.39 -3.08 -17.45
C LEU A 57 -9.48 -4.15 -17.27
N ASP A 58 -10.26 -4.35 -18.30
CA ASP A 58 -11.07 -5.55 -18.47
C ASP A 58 -10.16 -6.74 -18.76
N THR A 59 -10.27 -7.82 -18.00
CA THR A 59 -9.34 -8.97 -18.09
C THR A 59 -9.52 -9.79 -19.36
N ALA A 60 -10.72 -9.81 -19.94
CA ALA A 60 -11.02 -10.59 -21.13
C ALA A 60 -10.55 -9.88 -22.41
N SER A 61 -10.86 -8.59 -22.52
CA SER A 61 -10.56 -7.82 -23.74
C SER A 61 -9.27 -7.02 -23.70
N GLY A 62 -8.69 -6.82 -22.52
CA GLY A 62 -7.56 -5.89 -22.32
C GLY A 62 -7.94 -4.42 -22.43
N ARG A 63 -9.23 -4.09 -22.61
CA ARG A 63 -9.69 -2.71 -22.74
C ARG A 63 -9.46 -1.94 -21.44
N VAL A 64 -8.88 -0.73 -21.57
CA VAL A 64 -8.74 0.18 -20.45
C VAL A 64 -10.11 0.71 -20.03
N LEU A 65 -10.47 0.50 -18.76
CA LEU A 65 -11.72 0.98 -18.16
C LEU A 65 -11.53 2.38 -17.60
N TRP A 66 -10.45 2.60 -16.87
CA TRP A 66 -10.05 3.92 -16.36
C TRP A 66 -8.55 4.00 -16.13
N LYS A 67 -8.03 5.24 -16.07
CA LYS A 67 -6.64 5.57 -15.72
C LYS A 67 -6.59 6.77 -14.78
N ARG A 68 -5.60 6.77 -13.87
CA ARG A 68 -5.28 7.92 -12.99
C ARG A 68 -3.77 8.16 -12.97
N ARG A 69 -3.38 9.45 -12.84
CA ARG A 69 -1.98 9.87 -12.68
C ARG A 69 -1.76 10.80 -11.48
N ASP A 70 -2.74 10.94 -10.62
CA ASP A 70 -2.74 11.87 -9.48
C ASP A 70 -2.36 11.21 -8.14
N LEU A 71 -2.06 9.89 -8.14
CA LEU A 71 -1.54 9.18 -6.98
C LEU A 71 -0.01 9.33 -6.93
N ASN A 72 0.44 10.57 -6.87
CA ASN A 72 1.84 10.92 -6.99
C ASN A 72 2.50 11.05 -5.63
N CYS A 73 3.76 10.61 -5.54
CA CYS A 73 4.66 10.96 -4.46
C CYS A 73 6.11 11.01 -4.98
N ASP A 74 6.96 11.73 -4.28
CA ASP A 74 8.40 11.70 -4.52
C ASP A 74 9.00 10.44 -3.88
N HIS A 75 9.49 9.51 -4.70
CA HIS A 75 10.14 8.30 -4.22
C HIS A 75 11.55 8.61 -3.73
N GLU A 76 11.75 8.39 -2.45
CA GLU A 76 13.00 8.67 -1.75
C GLU A 76 14.20 7.95 -2.40
N ALA A 77 15.32 8.67 -2.54
CA ALA A 77 16.61 8.17 -3.03
C ALA A 77 16.56 7.27 -4.30
N GLY A 78 15.48 7.40 -5.10
CA GLY A 78 15.30 6.58 -6.27
C GLY A 78 14.95 5.13 -5.98
N ALA A 79 14.38 4.82 -4.80
CA ALA A 79 13.96 3.45 -4.47
C ALA A 79 12.81 2.95 -5.36
N GLY A 80 12.00 3.87 -5.90
CA GLY A 80 10.89 3.57 -6.79
C GLY A 80 9.62 3.08 -6.10
N PRO A 81 8.58 2.72 -6.86
CA PRO A 81 7.34 2.17 -6.32
C PRO A 81 7.55 0.73 -5.85
N ALA A 82 6.90 0.35 -4.74
CA ALA A 82 6.92 -1.04 -4.28
C ALA A 82 5.66 -1.45 -3.51
N SER A 83 4.91 -0.48 -2.97
CA SER A 83 3.70 -0.76 -2.20
C SER A 83 2.62 -1.40 -3.07
N SER A 84 2.32 -2.66 -2.77
CA SER A 84 1.23 -3.37 -3.46
C SER A 84 -0.12 -2.96 -2.86
N PRO A 85 -1.14 -2.78 -3.70
CA PRO A 85 -2.49 -2.53 -3.24
C PRO A 85 -3.12 -3.76 -2.59
N THR A 86 -4.18 -3.55 -1.82
CA THR A 86 -5.10 -4.59 -1.36
C THR A 86 -6.51 -4.31 -1.88
N LEU A 87 -7.30 -5.36 -2.08
CA LEU A 87 -8.71 -5.27 -2.44
C LEU A 87 -9.57 -5.48 -1.20
N ILE A 88 -10.54 -4.60 -0.96
CA ILE A 88 -11.50 -4.67 0.15
C ILE A 88 -12.89 -4.47 -0.44
N GLY A 89 -13.65 -5.55 -0.58
CA GLY A 89 -14.91 -5.49 -1.33
C GLY A 89 -14.67 -4.97 -2.75
N ASP A 90 -15.31 -3.87 -3.07
CA ASP A 90 -15.20 -3.15 -4.35
C ASP A 90 -14.13 -2.03 -4.35
N LYS A 91 -13.32 -1.94 -3.30
CA LYS A 91 -12.33 -0.88 -3.12
C LYS A 91 -10.91 -1.37 -3.37
N PHE A 92 -10.22 -0.72 -4.29
CA PHE A 92 -8.77 -0.78 -4.45
C PHE A 92 -8.14 0.14 -3.41
N VAL A 93 -7.33 -0.38 -2.51
CA VAL A 93 -6.71 0.39 -1.42
C VAL A 93 -5.20 0.32 -1.52
N VAL A 94 -4.54 1.48 -1.48
CA VAL A 94 -3.08 1.59 -1.50
C VAL A 94 -2.64 2.78 -0.63
N HIS A 95 -1.47 2.68 -0.01
CA HIS A 95 -0.84 3.84 0.60
C HIS A 95 0.15 4.49 -0.38
N VAL A 96 0.22 5.79 -0.31
CA VAL A 96 1.10 6.64 -1.12
C VAL A 96 1.98 7.40 -0.13
N ASP A 97 3.09 6.79 0.21
CA ASP A 97 4.06 7.33 1.17
C ASP A 97 5.34 7.70 0.41
N GLY A 98 5.61 8.98 0.30
CA GLY A 98 6.75 9.57 -0.36
C GLY A 98 7.52 10.50 0.57
N ARG A 99 8.44 11.27 0.01
CA ARG A 99 9.17 12.33 0.73
C ARG A 99 8.31 13.55 0.99
N ASP A 100 7.33 13.77 0.15
CA ASP A 100 6.48 14.97 0.03
C ASP A 100 5.06 14.77 0.55
N VAL A 101 4.55 13.55 0.51
CA VAL A 101 3.19 13.21 0.94
C VAL A 101 3.12 11.82 1.56
N GLN A 102 2.26 11.66 2.57
CA GLN A 102 1.98 10.37 3.22
C GLN A 102 0.48 10.23 3.45
N TYR A 103 -0.15 9.30 2.73
CA TYR A 103 -1.59 9.04 2.86
C TYR A 103 -1.94 7.62 2.44
N ILE A 104 -3.09 7.16 2.87
CA ILE A 104 -3.76 5.96 2.35
C ILE A 104 -5.03 6.37 1.59
N ILE A 105 -5.35 5.67 0.53
CA ILE A 105 -6.49 5.99 -0.35
C ILE A 105 -7.22 4.73 -0.79
N ALA A 106 -8.54 4.83 -0.86
CA ALA A 106 -9.41 3.84 -1.50
C ALA A 106 -10.04 4.40 -2.76
N LEU A 107 -10.01 3.61 -3.82
CA LEU A 107 -10.69 3.90 -5.08
C LEU A 107 -11.76 2.84 -5.32
N ASP A 108 -12.90 3.25 -5.83
CA ASP A 108 -13.88 2.35 -6.41
C ASP A 108 -13.28 1.62 -7.62
N ILE A 109 -13.25 0.30 -7.59
CA ILE A 109 -12.56 -0.51 -8.62
C ILE A 109 -13.21 -0.38 -9.99
N SER A 110 -14.49 -0.09 -10.06
CA SER A 110 -15.25 0.01 -11.32
C SER A 110 -15.04 1.34 -12.04
N THR A 111 -14.89 2.42 -11.27
CA THR A 111 -14.85 3.80 -11.81
C THR A 111 -13.52 4.51 -11.64
N GLY A 112 -12.65 4.02 -10.75
CA GLY A 112 -11.43 4.70 -10.35
C GLY A 112 -11.63 5.95 -9.51
N LYS A 113 -12.87 6.27 -9.12
CA LYS A 113 -13.15 7.43 -8.26
C LYS A 113 -12.66 7.20 -6.84
N THR A 114 -12.20 8.27 -6.20
CA THR A 114 -11.81 8.21 -4.79
C THR A 114 -13.06 8.00 -3.92
N VAL A 115 -13.06 6.94 -3.12
CA VAL A 115 -14.05 6.67 -2.09
C VAL A 115 -13.68 7.45 -0.82
N TRP A 116 -12.45 7.27 -0.36
CA TRP A 116 -11.87 8.05 0.74
C TRP A 116 -10.36 8.21 0.56
N LYS A 117 -9.80 9.25 1.21
CA LYS A 117 -8.36 9.52 1.27
C LYS A 117 -8.04 10.07 2.65
N THR A 118 -7.08 9.47 3.35
CA THR A 118 -6.72 9.84 4.73
C THR A 118 -5.21 10.09 4.82
N PRO A 119 -4.77 11.31 5.17
CA PRO A 119 -3.38 11.58 5.50
C PRO A 119 -2.93 10.74 6.70
N ARG A 120 -1.65 10.39 6.76
CA ARG A 120 -1.04 9.83 7.97
C ARG A 120 -1.02 10.89 9.07
N SER A 121 -1.35 10.50 10.30
CA SER A 121 -1.52 11.45 11.42
C SER A 121 -0.22 11.87 12.11
N LEU A 122 0.90 11.16 11.89
CA LEU A 122 2.19 11.58 12.42
C LEU A 122 2.74 12.78 11.65
N ASP A 123 3.49 13.64 12.36
CA ASP A 123 4.21 14.76 11.78
C ASP A 123 5.49 14.26 11.09
N TYR A 124 5.41 14.04 9.78
CA TYR A 124 6.52 13.54 8.97
C TYR A 124 7.60 14.59 8.70
N ASP A 125 7.29 15.88 8.85
CA ASP A 125 8.27 16.98 8.69
C ASP A 125 9.31 16.96 9.82
N SER A 126 8.97 16.35 10.95
CA SER A 126 9.88 16.19 12.10
C SER A 126 10.91 15.06 11.91
N PHE A 127 10.78 14.22 10.87
CA PHE A 127 11.64 13.06 10.64
C PHE A 127 12.66 13.30 9.51
N PRO A 128 13.80 12.60 9.51
CA PRO A 128 14.63 12.55 8.32
C PRO A 128 13.83 12.10 7.10
N ILE A 129 13.97 12.82 6.00
CA ILE A 129 13.12 12.69 4.82
C ILE A 129 13.04 11.26 4.25
N HIS A 130 14.10 10.47 4.37
CA HIS A 130 14.13 9.07 3.95
C HIS A 130 13.36 8.13 4.88
N HIS A 131 12.90 8.60 6.04
CA HIS A 131 12.10 7.81 6.97
C HIS A 131 10.58 7.87 6.70
N SER A 132 10.15 8.64 5.72
CA SER A 132 8.72 8.86 5.44
C SER A 132 8.09 7.76 4.58
N LYS A 133 8.90 6.84 4.04
CA LYS A 133 8.43 5.83 3.09
C LYS A 133 8.33 4.43 3.69
N ALA A 134 7.29 3.70 3.28
CA ALA A 134 7.14 2.26 3.45
C ALA A 134 6.85 1.58 2.10
N TYR A 135 7.09 0.27 2.04
CA TYR A 135 7.03 -0.51 0.80
C TYR A 135 6.07 -1.71 0.92
N CYS A 136 5.39 -1.83 2.03
CA CYS A 136 4.52 -2.96 2.34
C CYS A 136 3.15 -2.85 1.67
N MET A 137 2.37 -3.91 1.84
CA MET A 137 0.96 -4.00 1.46
C MET A 137 0.09 -3.87 2.72
N PRO A 138 -0.98 -3.07 2.71
CA PRO A 138 -1.95 -3.05 3.80
C PRO A 138 -2.64 -4.41 3.99
N ALA A 139 -3.02 -4.73 5.22
CA ALA A 139 -3.67 -5.99 5.56
C ALA A 139 -5.03 -5.76 6.23
N LEU A 140 -6.07 -6.40 5.72
CA LEU A 140 -7.37 -6.46 6.39
C LEU A 140 -7.30 -7.49 7.52
N VAL A 141 -7.63 -7.09 8.73
CA VAL A 141 -7.52 -7.93 9.94
C VAL A 141 -8.78 -7.80 10.79
N PRO A 142 -9.12 -8.79 11.64
CA PRO A 142 -10.30 -8.73 12.53
C PRO A 142 -10.26 -7.55 13.50
N ARG A 143 -11.45 -7.01 13.85
CA ARG A 143 -11.68 -6.06 14.94
C ARG A 143 -13.08 -6.31 15.54
N GLY A 144 -13.15 -6.98 16.69
CA GLY A 144 -14.43 -7.44 17.24
C GLY A 144 -15.16 -8.31 16.21
N GLU A 145 -16.42 -8.00 15.93
CA GLU A 145 -17.24 -8.68 14.92
C GLU A 145 -16.98 -8.16 13.49
N GLY A 146 -16.22 -7.08 13.33
CA GLY A 146 -15.89 -6.45 12.05
C GLY A 146 -14.41 -6.60 11.67
N GLN A 147 -13.95 -5.67 10.86
CA GLN A 147 -12.59 -5.65 10.32
C GLN A 147 -11.98 -4.25 10.42
N GLN A 148 -10.68 -4.19 10.37
CA GLN A 148 -9.90 -2.98 10.23
C GLN A 148 -8.75 -3.19 9.25
N LEU A 149 -8.30 -2.12 8.65
CA LEU A 149 -7.18 -2.13 7.70
C LEU A 149 -5.91 -1.68 8.40
N VAL A 150 -4.94 -2.58 8.55
CA VAL A 150 -3.63 -2.27 9.14
C VAL A 150 -2.65 -1.93 8.03
N SER A 151 -2.04 -0.77 8.11
CA SER A 151 -1.12 -0.23 7.12
C SER A 151 0.18 0.23 7.79
N PRO A 152 1.29 -0.52 7.62
CA PRO A 152 2.59 -0.06 8.03
C PRO A 152 3.04 1.15 7.21
N ALA A 153 3.76 2.05 7.86
CA ALA A 153 4.37 3.23 7.24
C ALA A 153 5.79 3.45 7.80
N GLY A 154 6.49 4.40 7.28
CA GLY A 154 7.66 4.90 7.96
C GLY A 154 7.24 5.49 9.30
N ARG A 155 7.96 5.18 10.39
CA ARG A 155 7.73 5.73 11.75
C ARG A 155 6.43 5.34 12.44
N GLY A 156 5.53 4.61 11.79
CA GLY A 156 4.26 4.21 12.39
C GLY A 156 3.60 2.99 11.74
N LEU A 157 2.78 2.32 12.53
CA LEU A 157 1.81 1.35 12.08
C LEU A 157 0.42 1.89 12.39
N TYR A 158 -0.46 1.93 11.43
CA TYR A 158 -1.78 2.53 11.51
C TYR A 158 -2.88 1.53 11.28
N ALA A 159 -4.03 1.72 11.92
CA ALA A 159 -5.25 1.02 11.59
C ALA A 159 -6.36 1.99 11.17
N TYR A 160 -7.11 1.60 10.16
CA TYR A 160 -8.19 2.39 9.58
C TYR A 160 -9.48 1.59 9.51
N ASP A 161 -10.59 2.30 9.60
CA ASP A 161 -11.89 1.77 9.19
C ASP A 161 -11.87 1.55 7.67
N PRO A 162 -12.12 0.35 7.17
CA PRO A 162 -12.00 0.04 5.74
C PRO A 162 -13.07 0.71 4.88
N GLU A 163 -14.21 1.10 5.45
CA GLU A 163 -15.31 1.72 4.72
C GLU A 163 -15.16 3.24 4.59
N THR A 164 -14.67 3.89 5.65
CA THR A 164 -14.60 5.36 5.72
C THR A 164 -13.20 5.93 5.60
N GLY A 165 -12.18 5.09 5.79
CA GLY A 165 -10.78 5.51 5.86
C GLY A 165 -10.42 6.23 7.16
N LYS A 166 -11.35 6.32 8.14
CA LYS A 166 -11.06 6.96 9.42
C LYS A 166 -9.95 6.19 10.15
N GLU A 167 -8.93 6.90 10.60
CA GLU A 167 -7.91 6.31 11.47
C GLU A 167 -8.53 5.88 12.79
N LEU A 168 -8.30 4.65 13.19
CA LEU A 168 -8.79 4.05 14.42
C LEU A 168 -7.73 4.14 15.52
N TRP A 169 -6.52 3.73 15.21
CA TRP A 169 -5.37 3.80 16.10
C TRP A 169 -4.05 3.81 15.34
N HIS A 170 -3.00 4.21 16.02
CA HIS A 170 -1.64 4.01 15.55
C HIS A 170 -0.69 3.65 16.70
N VAL A 171 0.45 3.03 16.35
CA VAL A 171 1.63 2.90 17.18
C VAL A 171 2.81 3.56 16.49
N LYS A 172 3.67 4.23 17.26
CA LYS A 172 4.89 4.88 16.80
C LYS A 172 6.07 3.93 16.95
N HIS A 173 6.98 3.96 15.99
CA HIS A 173 8.26 3.26 16.06
C HIS A 173 9.37 4.13 15.46
N ARG A 174 10.62 3.74 15.69
CA ARG A 174 11.79 4.48 15.14
C ARG A 174 12.18 4.03 13.75
N GLY A 175 11.59 2.93 13.30
CA GLY A 175 11.93 2.29 12.06
C GLY A 175 11.37 2.97 10.82
N TRP A 176 11.87 2.56 9.68
CA TRP A 176 11.51 3.05 8.36
C TRP A 176 11.66 1.95 7.30
N SER A 177 11.18 2.21 6.08
CA SER A 177 11.33 1.31 4.93
C SER A 177 10.78 -0.10 5.17
N VAL A 178 9.65 -0.20 5.87
CA VAL A 178 8.97 -1.47 6.17
C VAL A 178 8.43 -2.09 4.88
N ALA A 179 8.76 -3.36 4.63
CA ALA A 179 8.34 -4.10 3.44
C ALA A 179 7.38 -5.28 3.72
N PRO A 180 7.56 -6.07 4.79
CA PRO A 180 6.69 -7.21 5.03
C PRO A 180 5.24 -6.83 5.31
N ARG A 181 4.31 -7.60 4.74
CA ARG A 181 2.88 -7.44 5.03
C ARG A 181 2.57 -7.89 6.46
N PRO A 182 1.77 -7.13 7.23
CA PRO A 182 1.30 -7.57 8.54
C PRO A 182 0.44 -8.83 8.44
N VAL A 183 0.52 -9.67 9.46
CA VAL A 183 -0.35 -10.84 9.62
C VAL A 183 -1.08 -10.76 10.97
N SER A 184 -2.23 -11.42 11.10
CA SER A 184 -3.00 -11.40 12.34
C SER A 184 -3.35 -12.80 12.83
N GLY A 185 -3.45 -12.95 14.13
CA GLY A 185 -3.86 -14.17 14.82
C GLY A 185 -3.93 -13.95 16.32
N HIS A 186 -4.73 -14.75 17.02
CA HIS A 186 -4.85 -14.71 18.49
C HIS A 186 -5.18 -13.31 19.06
N GLY A 187 -5.96 -12.51 18.35
CA GLY A 187 -6.32 -11.14 18.78
C GLY A 187 -5.19 -10.12 18.63
N LEU A 188 -4.13 -10.46 17.93
CA LEU A 188 -2.95 -9.61 17.69
C LEU A 188 -2.72 -9.40 16.21
N VAL A 189 -2.06 -8.30 15.87
CA VAL A 189 -1.37 -8.12 14.61
C VAL A 189 0.15 -8.23 14.83
N PHE A 190 0.80 -8.93 13.93
CA PHE A 190 2.26 -9.07 13.90
C PHE A 190 2.78 -8.27 12.73
N ALA A 191 3.68 -7.33 13.00
CA ALA A 191 4.28 -6.49 12.01
C ALA A 191 5.79 -6.35 12.27
N THR A 192 6.57 -6.40 11.22
CA THR A 192 7.96 -5.98 11.31
C THR A 192 8.03 -4.47 11.29
N VAL A 193 8.96 -3.93 12.05
CA VAL A 193 9.28 -2.51 12.07
C VAL A 193 10.78 -2.35 11.84
N ASP A 194 11.15 -1.31 11.10
CA ASP A 194 12.53 -1.01 10.74
C ASP A 194 13.16 -1.93 9.68
N ARG A 195 14.04 -1.34 8.90
CA ARG A 195 14.89 -1.99 7.91
C ARG A 195 16.27 -2.35 8.48
N ASP A 196 16.85 -1.43 9.25
CA ASP A 196 18.25 -1.52 9.67
C ASP A 196 18.43 -2.37 10.94
N ARG A 197 17.39 -2.36 11.79
CA ARG A 197 17.28 -3.19 12.99
C ARG A 197 15.89 -3.80 13.04
N PRO A 198 15.64 -4.83 12.23
CA PRO A 198 14.30 -5.40 12.14
C PRO A 198 13.89 -6.03 13.46
N GLU A 199 12.72 -5.59 13.94
CA GLU A 199 12.01 -6.18 15.08
C GLU A 199 10.65 -6.69 14.63
N LEU A 200 10.18 -7.77 15.23
CA LEU A 200 8.81 -8.24 15.10
C LEU A 200 8.00 -7.77 16.32
N TRP A 201 6.95 -7.02 16.07
CA TRP A 201 6.07 -6.53 17.13
C TRP A 201 4.72 -7.24 17.08
N ALA A 202 4.22 -7.63 18.27
CA ALA A 202 2.86 -8.11 18.46
C ALA A 202 2.02 -7.03 19.13
N ILE A 203 0.96 -6.60 18.47
CA ILE A 203 0.15 -5.45 18.88
C ILE A 203 -1.32 -5.88 18.98
N ARG A 204 -2.01 -5.46 20.02
CA ARG A 204 -3.45 -5.73 20.21
C ARG A 204 -4.27 -4.97 19.17
N LEU A 205 -5.37 -5.60 18.75
CA LEU A 205 -6.25 -5.09 17.68
C LEU A 205 -7.37 -4.15 18.15
N ASP A 206 -7.56 -3.99 19.46
CA ASP A 206 -8.66 -3.25 20.11
C ASP A 206 -8.36 -1.78 20.41
N GLY A 207 -7.31 -1.23 19.80
CA GLY A 207 -6.82 0.13 20.04
C GLY A 207 -7.76 1.26 19.61
N ASN A 208 -7.53 2.46 20.17
CA ASN A 208 -8.14 3.71 19.76
C ASN A 208 -7.16 4.88 20.01
N GLY A 209 -6.90 5.69 18.98
CA GLY A 209 -5.92 6.78 19.03
C GLY A 209 -4.46 6.30 19.11
N ASP A 210 -3.58 7.05 19.74
CA ASP A 210 -2.19 6.65 19.98
C ASP A 210 -2.13 5.55 21.05
N VAL A 211 -1.74 4.36 20.64
CA VAL A 211 -1.67 3.17 21.51
C VAL A 211 -0.25 2.66 21.71
N THR A 212 0.74 3.48 21.42
CA THR A 212 2.16 3.13 21.45
C THR A 212 2.59 2.51 22.78
N ASP A 213 2.16 3.10 23.89
CA ASP A 213 2.59 2.66 25.23
C ASP A 213 1.68 1.58 25.85
N THR A 214 0.55 1.25 25.21
CA THR A 214 -0.48 0.42 25.85
C THR A 214 -0.79 -0.89 25.13
N HIS A 215 -0.60 -0.97 23.82
CA HIS A 215 -1.06 -2.11 23.01
C HIS A 215 0.04 -3.01 22.48
N ILE A 216 1.29 -2.62 22.58
CA ILE A 216 2.42 -3.50 22.20
C ILE A 216 2.59 -4.55 23.27
N LYS A 217 2.30 -5.82 22.94
CA LYS A 217 2.39 -6.95 23.88
C LYS A 217 3.83 -7.43 24.06
N TRP A 218 4.58 -7.49 22.98
CA TRP A 218 5.99 -7.85 22.99
C TRP A 218 6.69 -7.39 21.71
N LYS A 219 8.00 -7.35 21.77
CA LYS A 219 8.94 -7.06 20.68
C LYS A 219 10.04 -8.13 20.71
N SER A 220 10.54 -8.52 19.56
CA SER A 220 11.66 -9.49 19.43
C SER A 220 12.89 -8.82 18.86
#